data_5f94a1f5e5338971c5e24d9b68e45407
#
_entry.id   5f94a1f5e5338971c5e24d9b68e45407
#
_cell.length_a   1.000
_cell.length_b   1.000
_cell.length_c   1.000
_cell.angle_alpha   90.00
_cell.angle_beta   90.00
_cell.angle_gamma   90.00
#
_symmetry.space_group_name_H-M   'P 1'
#
loop_
_entity.id
_entity.type
_entity.pdbx_description
1 polymer ?
#
loop_
_entity_poly.entity_id
_entity_poly.type
_entity_poly.pdbx_seq_one_letter_code
_entity_poly.pdbx_strand_id
1 'polypeptide(L)'
;KNSLLINETGIDSNSTFRRKTSKSDEPFKIIWIGKFDFRKQLPIAIKSITAMNQRNVELHICGTGNDDAVNEMKRMAEICGIASKCHWHGNVSHDKILKMMASSDLMFFTSIMEATSTVVLEAITVGLPILCFNTCGFGPIVKDFAGITVELSNPYKSVQDFAHELSLLYQNRAVLNDISTRMLEKRQELTWEAKAKKLVRHYEEILKK
;
A
#
# COMPACT_ATOMS: atom_id res chain seq x y z
N LYS A 1 3.25 -27.47 19.68
CA LYS A 1 4.45 -26.83 19.10
C LYS A 1 4.31 -25.32 19.32
N ASN A 2 5.20 -24.74 20.12
CA ASN A 2 5.24 -23.28 20.31
C ASN A 2 5.96 -22.68 19.09
N SER A 3 5.23 -22.13 18.15
CA SER A 3 5.78 -21.36 17.03
C SER A 3 5.41 -19.90 17.17
N LEU A 4 6.36 -19.01 16.93
CA LEU A 4 6.18 -17.58 16.88
C LEU A 4 6.24 -17.13 15.42
N LEU A 5 5.16 -16.54 14.93
CA LEU A 5 5.17 -15.85 13.65
C LEU A 5 5.67 -14.41 13.86
N ILE A 6 6.72 -14.06 13.15
CA ILE A 6 7.29 -12.70 13.19
C ILE A 6 7.66 -12.27 11.77
N ASN A 7 7.35 -11.04 11.43
CA ASN A 7 7.77 -10.46 10.16
C ASN A 7 9.29 -10.23 10.18
N GLU A 8 10.01 -10.57 9.12
CA GLU A 8 11.48 -10.50 9.04
C GLU A 8 12.04 -9.07 9.06
N THR A 9 11.25 -8.06 8.67
CA THR A 9 11.66 -6.65 8.68
C THR A 9 10.93 -5.84 9.74
N GLY A 10 11.57 -4.78 10.23
CA GLY A 10 11.03 -3.79 11.15
C GLY A 10 11.03 -2.39 10.54
N ILE A 11 10.31 -1.47 11.18
CA ILE A 11 10.34 -0.05 10.86
C ILE A 11 11.34 0.68 11.76
N ASP A 12 11.88 1.80 11.26
CA ASP A 12 12.62 2.75 12.08
C ASP A 12 11.63 3.64 12.84
N SER A 13 11.82 3.76 14.16
CA SER A 13 10.99 4.58 15.04
C SER A 13 11.11 6.08 14.78
N ASN A 14 12.18 6.53 14.10
CA ASN A 14 12.58 7.93 14.00
C ASN A 14 11.99 8.69 12.79
N SER A 15 11.12 8.11 12.00
CA SER A 15 10.53 8.80 10.85
C SER A 15 9.70 10.02 11.27
N THR A 16 10.03 11.18 10.71
CA THR A 16 9.33 12.46 10.92
C THR A 16 8.20 12.70 9.93
N PHE A 17 8.13 11.92 8.84
CA PHE A 17 7.09 12.05 7.84
C PHE A 17 5.72 11.64 8.40
N ARG A 18 4.70 12.44 8.08
CA ARG A 18 3.30 12.15 8.44
C ARG A 18 2.39 12.46 7.27
N ARG A 19 1.44 11.57 7.04
CA ARG A 19 0.41 11.79 6.03
C ARG A 19 -0.44 13.02 6.37
N LYS A 20 -0.78 13.80 5.36
CA LYS A 20 -1.78 14.87 5.50
C LYS A 20 -3.19 14.28 5.73
N THR A 21 -4.06 15.04 6.35
CA THR A 21 -5.49 14.69 6.47
C THR A 21 -6.13 14.67 5.09
N SER A 22 -6.87 13.60 4.76
CA SER A 22 -7.63 13.48 3.52
C SER A 22 -8.90 14.33 3.60
N LYS A 23 -9.19 15.08 2.53
CA LYS A 23 -10.35 15.94 2.43
C LYS A 23 -11.16 15.63 1.17
N SER A 24 -12.49 15.71 1.28
CA SER A 24 -13.40 15.36 0.17
C SER A 24 -13.42 16.39 -0.97
N ASP A 25 -13.02 17.63 -0.71
CA ASP A 25 -12.93 18.72 -1.69
C ASP A 25 -11.61 18.74 -2.48
N GLU A 26 -10.61 17.95 -2.04
CA GLU A 26 -9.35 17.77 -2.75
C GLU A 26 -9.38 16.52 -3.67
N PRO A 27 -8.51 16.46 -4.73
CA PRO A 27 -8.32 15.24 -5.51
C PRO A 27 -7.97 14.03 -4.64
N PHE A 28 -8.50 12.85 -5.00
CA PHE A 28 -8.11 11.59 -4.35
C PHE A 28 -6.76 11.13 -4.86
N LYS A 29 -5.73 11.37 -4.08
CA LYS A 29 -4.35 11.04 -4.43
C LYS A 29 -4.01 9.64 -4.01
N ILE A 30 -3.93 8.76 -4.99
CA ILE A 30 -3.55 7.37 -4.82
C ILE A 30 -2.12 7.20 -5.29
N ILE A 31 -1.27 6.58 -4.46
CA ILE A 31 0.09 6.25 -4.85
C ILE A 31 0.23 4.74 -5.08
N TRP A 32 0.84 4.36 -6.18
CA TRP A 32 1.26 3.00 -6.50
C TRP A 32 2.79 2.96 -6.64
N ILE A 33 3.44 1.96 -6.01
CA ILE A 33 4.91 1.89 -5.96
C ILE A 33 5.35 0.47 -6.31
N GLY A 34 6.19 0.32 -7.34
CA GLY A 34 6.72 -0.98 -7.72
C GLY A 34 7.45 -1.01 -9.06
N LYS A 35 8.07 -2.15 -9.35
CA LYS A 35 8.56 -2.45 -10.70
C LYS A 35 7.37 -2.80 -11.59
N PHE A 36 7.48 -2.53 -12.89
CA PHE A 36 6.46 -2.92 -13.86
C PHE A 36 6.69 -4.38 -14.25
N ASP A 37 6.44 -5.27 -13.31
CA ASP A 37 6.55 -6.71 -13.48
C ASP A 37 5.23 -7.42 -13.11
N PHE A 38 5.16 -8.71 -13.46
CA PHE A 38 3.99 -9.56 -13.21
C PHE A 38 3.57 -9.58 -11.74
N ARG A 39 4.51 -9.53 -10.80
CA ARG A 39 4.18 -9.64 -9.37
C ARG A 39 3.45 -8.41 -8.83
N LYS A 40 3.75 -7.23 -9.36
CA LYS A 40 3.25 -5.94 -8.87
C LYS A 40 1.87 -5.57 -9.43
N GLN A 41 1.45 -6.17 -10.54
CA GLN A 41 0.09 -6.06 -11.09
C GLN A 41 -0.41 -4.61 -11.28
N LEU A 42 0.43 -3.72 -11.84
CA LEU A 42 -0.01 -2.38 -12.24
C LEU A 42 -1.24 -2.39 -13.18
N PRO A 43 -1.42 -3.38 -14.09
CA PRO A 43 -2.64 -3.52 -14.87
C PRO A 43 -3.93 -3.60 -14.03
N ILE A 44 -3.89 -4.28 -12.90
CA ILE A 44 -5.03 -4.35 -11.98
C ILE A 44 -5.33 -2.95 -11.41
N ALA A 45 -4.30 -2.21 -11.00
CA ALA A 45 -4.49 -0.85 -10.48
C ALA A 45 -5.13 0.08 -11.53
N ILE A 46 -4.61 0.10 -12.75
CA ILE A 46 -5.14 0.93 -13.86
C ILE A 46 -6.62 0.59 -14.12
N LYS A 47 -6.95 -0.70 -14.28
CA LYS A 47 -8.31 -1.15 -14.55
C LYS A 47 -9.27 -0.86 -13.39
N SER A 48 -8.81 -0.96 -12.14
CA SER A 48 -9.63 -0.65 -10.96
C SER A 48 -9.97 0.85 -10.88
N ILE A 49 -9.00 1.74 -11.16
CA ILE A 49 -9.26 3.19 -11.24
C ILE A 49 -10.25 3.50 -12.38
N THR A 50 -10.15 2.80 -13.50
CA THR A 50 -11.12 2.93 -14.60
C THR A 50 -12.51 2.51 -14.16
N ALA A 51 -12.64 1.32 -13.54
CA ALA A 51 -13.92 0.77 -13.11
C ALA A 51 -14.59 1.58 -11.99
N MET A 52 -13.79 2.20 -11.11
CA MET A 52 -14.26 3.14 -10.09
C MET A 52 -15.00 4.35 -10.67
N ASN A 53 -14.66 4.77 -11.89
CA ASN A 53 -15.31 5.82 -12.68
C ASN A 53 -15.54 7.15 -11.95
N GLN A 54 -14.61 7.59 -11.10
CA GLN A 54 -14.65 8.88 -10.42
C GLN A 54 -13.79 9.93 -11.15
N ARG A 55 -14.23 11.20 -11.17
CA ARG A 55 -13.54 12.26 -11.93
C ARG A 55 -12.32 12.82 -11.21
N ASN A 56 -12.44 13.08 -9.92
CA ASN A 56 -11.43 13.79 -9.13
C ASN A 56 -10.46 12.80 -8.44
N VAL A 57 -9.73 12.02 -9.25
CA VAL A 57 -8.77 10.99 -8.81
C VAL A 57 -7.45 11.19 -9.52
N GLU A 58 -6.35 11.11 -8.79
CA GLU A 58 -4.98 11.11 -9.30
C GLU A 58 -4.29 9.80 -8.92
N LEU A 59 -3.71 9.10 -9.90
CA LEU A 59 -2.90 7.91 -9.69
C LEU A 59 -1.42 8.25 -9.92
N HIS A 60 -0.67 8.35 -8.84
CA HIS A 60 0.77 8.60 -8.86
C HIS A 60 1.51 7.27 -8.92
N ILE A 61 2.21 7.02 -10.03
CA ILE A 61 2.91 5.76 -10.31
C ILE A 61 4.41 5.99 -10.15
N CYS A 62 4.99 5.40 -9.10
CA CYS A 62 6.41 5.46 -8.78
C CYS A 62 7.05 4.09 -9.05
N GLY A 63 8.03 4.07 -9.94
CA GLY A 63 8.71 2.87 -10.37
C GLY A 63 8.89 2.81 -11.87
N THR A 64 9.50 1.73 -12.33
CA THR A 64 9.81 1.57 -13.74
C THR A 64 9.96 0.09 -14.11
N GLY A 65 10.03 -0.17 -15.39
CA GLY A 65 10.40 -1.43 -16.03
C GLY A 65 11.36 -1.17 -17.19
N ASN A 66 11.48 -2.12 -18.10
CA ASN A 66 12.07 -1.85 -19.41
C ASN A 66 11.13 -0.93 -20.23
N ASP A 67 11.63 -0.37 -21.31
CA ASP A 67 10.88 0.59 -22.11
C ASP A 67 9.56 0.02 -22.66
N ASP A 68 9.55 -1.24 -23.05
CA ASP A 68 8.35 -1.93 -23.55
C ASP A 68 7.28 -2.02 -22.46
N ALA A 69 7.64 -2.42 -21.23
CA ALA A 69 6.72 -2.47 -20.10
C ALA A 69 6.17 -1.09 -19.74
N VAL A 70 7.00 -0.05 -19.77
CA VAL A 70 6.57 1.33 -19.52
C VAL A 70 5.58 1.78 -20.59
N ASN A 71 5.89 1.56 -21.86
CA ASN A 71 5.04 1.94 -22.98
C ASN A 71 3.70 1.17 -22.98
N GLU A 72 3.74 -0.12 -22.64
CA GLU A 72 2.52 -0.95 -22.50
C GLU A 72 1.59 -0.39 -21.40
N MET A 73 2.13 -0.04 -20.24
CA MET A 73 1.31 0.49 -19.15
C MET A 73 0.72 1.87 -19.49
N LYS A 74 1.47 2.74 -20.15
CA LYS A 74 0.96 4.04 -20.62
C LYS A 74 -0.14 3.85 -21.66
N ARG A 75 0.07 2.97 -22.65
CA ARG A 75 -0.94 2.64 -23.65
C ARG A 75 -2.21 2.04 -23.01
N MET A 76 -2.04 1.18 -21.99
CA MET A 76 -3.19 0.66 -21.25
C MET A 76 -3.98 1.78 -20.58
N ALA A 77 -3.34 2.76 -19.95
CA ALA A 77 -4.01 3.91 -19.35
C ALA A 77 -4.77 4.75 -20.37
N GLU A 78 -4.23 4.91 -21.60
CA GLU A 78 -4.90 5.57 -22.73
C GLU A 78 -6.14 4.80 -23.16
N ILE A 79 -6.02 3.49 -23.42
CA ILE A 79 -7.14 2.61 -23.82
C ILE A 79 -8.23 2.61 -22.75
N CYS A 80 -7.86 2.62 -21.48
CA CYS A 80 -8.77 2.69 -20.34
C CYS A 80 -9.37 4.09 -20.09
N GLY A 81 -8.96 5.12 -20.85
CA GLY A 81 -9.48 6.49 -20.73
C GLY A 81 -9.08 7.22 -19.46
N ILE A 82 -8.01 6.78 -18.77
CA ILE A 82 -7.54 7.40 -17.53
C ILE A 82 -6.13 7.99 -17.62
N ALA A 83 -5.58 8.15 -18.83
CA ALA A 83 -4.22 8.68 -19.02
C ALA A 83 -4.02 10.04 -18.33
N SER A 84 -5.02 10.92 -18.37
CA SER A 84 -4.98 12.23 -17.71
C SER A 84 -4.98 12.19 -16.19
N LYS A 85 -5.34 11.04 -15.58
CA LYS A 85 -5.30 10.81 -14.13
C LYS A 85 -3.99 10.18 -13.66
N CYS A 86 -3.18 9.67 -14.60
CA CYS A 86 -1.94 8.94 -14.30
C CYS A 86 -0.72 9.88 -14.33
N HIS A 87 -0.03 9.97 -13.21
CA HIS A 87 1.19 10.74 -13.05
C HIS A 87 2.39 9.78 -12.94
N TRP A 88 3.19 9.70 -13.99
CA TRP A 88 4.33 8.77 -14.10
C TRP A 88 5.60 9.43 -13.57
N HIS A 89 6.12 8.94 -12.45
CA HIS A 89 7.28 9.53 -11.76
C HIS A 89 8.60 8.82 -12.06
N GLY A 90 8.54 7.64 -12.68
CA GLY A 90 9.73 6.82 -12.91
C GLY A 90 10.39 6.35 -11.61
N ASN A 91 11.71 6.15 -11.66
CA ASN A 91 12.48 5.81 -10.47
C ASN A 91 12.76 7.07 -9.64
N VAL A 92 12.30 7.09 -8.41
CA VAL A 92 12.45 8.22 -7.48
C VAL A 92 13.22 7.79 -6.23
N SER A 93 13.95 8.72 -5.61
CA SER A 93 14.69 8.45 -4.37
C SER A 93 13.75 8.10 -3.22
N HIS A 94 14.27 7.35 -2.25
CA HIS A 94 13.53 6.92 -1.06
C HIS A 94 12.89 8.10 -0.30
N ASP A 95 13.64 9.17 -0.07
CA ASP A 95 13.11 10.39 0.60
C ASP A 95 11.95 11.02 -0.19
N LYS A 96 12.04 11.02 -1.51
CA LYS A 96 10.95 11.51 -2.37
C LYS A 96 9.72 10.61 -2.29
N ILE A 97 9.90 9.29 -2.22
CA ILE A 97 8.79 8.33 -1.99
C ILE A 97 8.09 8.63 -0.66
N LEU A 98 8.81 8.80 0.43
CA LEU A 98 8.22 9.11 1.74
C LEU A 98 7.44 10.45 1.73
N LYS A 99 7.96 11.48 1.04
CA LYS A 99 7.25 12.75 0.85
C LYS A 99 5.98 12.58 0.02
N MET A 100 6.03 11.77 -1.04
CA MET A 100 4.88 11.48 -1.88
C MET A 100 3.83 10.67 -1.12
N MET A 101 4.24 9.67 -0.33
CA MET A 101 3.35 8.95 0.59
C MET A 101 2.68 9.91 1.57
N ALA A 102 3.43 10.83 2.18
CA ALA A 102 2.90 11.81 3.12
C ALA A 102 1.88 12.77 2.49
N SER A 103 1.96 13.02 1.19
CA SER A 103 1.04 13.87 0.42
C SER A 103 -0.10 13.11 -0.26
N SER A 104 -0.14 11.78 -0.14
CA SER A 104 -1.17 10.91 -0.72
C SER A 104 -2.27 10.58 0.29
N ASP A 105 -3.41 10.14 -0.20
CA ASP A 105 -4.54 9.70 0.60
C ASP A 105 -4.51 8.18 0.86
N LEU A 106 -4.05 7.41 -0.13
CA LEU A 106 -4.07 5.96 -0.12
C LEU A 106 -2.86 5.39 -0.86
N MET A 107 -2.23 4.35 -0.31
CA MET A 107 -1.35 3.46 -1.05
C MET A 107 -2.16 2.32 -1.65
N PHE A 108 -2.17 2.22 -2.98
CA PHE A 108 -2.79 1.11 -3.69
C PHE A 108 -1.73 0.07 -4.06
N PHE A 109 -1.72 -1.05 -3.35
CA PHE A 109 -0.69 -2.07 -3.43
C PHE A 109 -1.25 -3.37 -4.00
N THR A 110 -1.12 -3.54 -5.30
CA THR A 110 -1.70 -4.65 -6.08
C THR A 110 -0.81 -5.87 -6.21
N SER A 111 0.28 -5.97 -5.44
CA SER A 111 1.19 -7.11 -5.50
C SER A 111 0.52 -8.42 -5.10
N ILE A 112 0.76 -9.46 -5.89
CA ILE A 112 0.25 -10.82 -5.67
C ILE A 112 1.30 -11.76 -5.07
N MET A 113 2.57 -11.35 -5.10
CA MET A 113 3.69 -12.15 -4.60
C MET A 113 4.80 -11.24 -4.04
N GLU A 114 5.05 -11.37 -2.75
CA GLU A 114 6.10 -10.64 -2.02
C GLU A 114 6.75 -11.55 -0.98
N ALA A 115 8.07 -11.46 -0.83
CA ALA A 115 8.75 -12.04 0.32
C ALA A 115 8.53 -11.12 1.53
N THR A 116 9.12 -9.92 1.48
CA THR A 116 8.94 -8.86 2.47
C THR A 116 8.63 -7.56 1.75
N SER A 117 7.57 -6.90 2.13
CA SER A 117 7.20 -5.63 1.52
C SER A 117 7.62 -4.46 2.39
N THR A 118 8.84 -3.94 2.17
CA THR A 118 9.34 -2.74 2.86
C THR A 118 8.45 -1.54 2.61
N VAL A 119 7.90 -1.39 1.41
CA VAL A 119 7.01 -0.28 1.04
C VAL A 119 5.71 -0.26 1.86
N VAL A 120 5.21 -1.43 2.28
CA VAL A 120 4.06 -1.52 3.21
C VAL A 120 4.44 -0.97 4.58
N LEU A 121 5.63 -1.33 5.09
CA LEU A 121 6.13 -0.81 6.37
C LEU A 121 6.43 0.69 6.31
N GLU A 122 6.92 1.19 5.19
CA GLU A 122 7.12 2.63 4.94
C GLU A 122 5.79 3.38 4.96
N ALA A 123 4.75 2.86 4.32
CA ALA A 123 3.41 3.44 4.38
C ALA A 123 2.86 3.47 5.81
N ILE A 124 3.04 2.39 6.58
CA ILE A 124 2.66 2.34 8.00
C ILE A 124 3.42 3.38 8.80
N THR A 125 4.71 3.54 8.55
CA THR A 125 5.56 4.53 9.24
C THR A 125 5.06 5.96 9.03
N VAL A 126 4.62 6.28 7.82
CA VAL A 126 4.06 7.59 7.45
C VAL A 126 2.61 7.76 7.94
N GLY A 127 1.89 6.67 8.19
CA GLY A 127 0.47 6.65 8.49
C GLY A 127 -0.40 6.73 7.23
N LEU A 128 0.09 6.24 6.08
CA LEU A 128 -0.65 6.20 4.83
C LEU A 128 -1.48 4.91 4.74
N PRO A 129 -2.83 4.97 4.74
CA PRO A 129 -3.70 3.81 4.59
C PRO A 129 -3.37 2.99 3.34
N ILE A 130 -3.57 1.68 3.43
CA ILE A 130 -3.19 0.74 2.38
C ILE A 130 -4.43 0.00 1.90
N LEU A 131 -4.59 -0.12 0.59
CA LEU A 131 -5.53 -1.05 -0.06
C LEU A 131 -4.72 -2.09 -0.82
N CYS A 132 -4.87 -3.36 -0.46
CA CYS A 132 -4.08 -4.44 -1.05
C CYS A 132 -4.83 -5.77 -1.11
N PHE A 133 -4.22 -6.79 -1.74
CA PHE A 133 -4.70 -8.16 -1.60
C PHE A 133 -4.44 -8.72 -0.20
N ASN A 134 -5.37 -9.55 0.29
CA ASN A 134 -5.18 -10.36 1.49
C ASN A 134 -4.29 -11.57 1.18
N THR A 135 -3.01 -11.30 0.96
CA THR A 135 -2.02 -12.32 0.60
C THR A 135 -0.66 -12.00 1.19
N CYS A 136 0.27 -12.95 1.12
CA CYS A 136 1.64 -12.81 1.63
C CYS A 136 1.69 -12.44 3.13
N GLY A 137 2.86 -12.05 3.62
CA GLY A 137 3.05 -11.66 5.03
C GLY A 137 2.47 -10.31 5.42
N PHE A 138 2.15 -9.44 4.44
CA PHE A 138 1.62 -8.10 4.69
C PHE A 138 0.08 -8.06 4.82
N GLY A 139 -0.64 -8.97 4.15
CA GLY A 139 -2.11 -9.00 4.16
C GLY A 139 -2.70 -8.96 5.58
N PRO A 140 -2.30 -9.87 6.49
CA PRO A 140 -2.78 -9.85 7.87
C PRO A 140 -2.50 -8.54 8.61
N ILE A 141 -1.31 -7.93 8.42
CA ILE A 141 -0.94 -6.65 9.06
C ILE A 141 -1.85 -5.53 8.57
N VAL A 142 -2.08 -5.46 7.26
CA VAL A 142 -2.94 -4.43 6.66
C VAL A 142 -4.38 -4.61 7.15
N LYS A 143 -4.90 -5.83 7.13
CA LYS A 143 -6.25 -6.17 7.59
C LYS A 143 -6.47 -5.82 9.07
N ASP A 144 -5.46 -6.01 9.93
CA ASP A 144 -5.58 -5.75 11.37
C ASP A 144 -5.73 -4.26 11.68
N PHE A 145 -4.90 -3.39 11.08
CA PHE A 145 -4.93 -1.96 11.45
C PHE A 145 -4.51 -0.97 10.36
N ALA A 146 -3.88 -1.41 9.27
CA ALA A 146 -3.21 -0.48 8.36
C ALA A 146 -4.02 -0.17 7.09
N GLY A 147 -5.19 -0.78 6.89
CA GLY A 147 -5.96 -0.53 5.68
C GLY A 147 -7.08 -1.52 5.43
N ILE A 148 -7.33 -1.75 4.15
CA ILE A 148 -8.38 -2.61 3.64
C ILE A 148 -7.75 -3.66 2.74
N THR A 149 -8.26 -4.89 2.83
CA THR A 149 -7.79 -6.00 2.00
C THR A 149 -8.90 -6.56 1.14
N VAL A 150 -8.54 -6.98 -0.07
CA VAL A 150 -9.39 -7.69 -1.02
C VAL A 150 -8.85 -9.11 -1.18
N GLU A 151 -9.73 -10.09 -1.26
CA GLU A 151 -9.31 -11.49 -1.48
C GLU A 151 -8.74 -11.67 -2.90
N LEU A 152 -7.62 -12.39 -3.00
CA LEU A 152 -7.00 -12.69 -4.29
C LEU A 152 -7.91 -13.63 -5.10
N SER A 153 -8.28 -13.21 -6.30
CA SER A 153 -9.18 -13.93 -7.19
C SER A 153 -8.72 -13.82 -8.65
N ASN A 154 -9.57 -14.19 -9.59
CA ASN A 154 -9.27 -13.93 -10.99
C ASN A 154 -9.17 -12.42 -11.28
N PRO A 155 -8.47 -12.01 -12.34
CA PRO A 155 -8.22 -10.60 -12.63
C PRO A 155 -9.48 -9.73 -12.74
N TYR A 156 -10.54 -10.27 -13.35
CA TYR A 156 -11.79 -9.52 -13.50
C TYR A 156 -12.44 -9.22 -12.15
N LYS A 157 -12.62 -10.25 -11.31
CA LYS A 157 -13.21 -10.08 -9.98
C LYS A 157 -12.34 -9.17 -9.10
N SER A 158 -11.02 -9.35 -9.13
CA SER A 158 -10.08 -8.50 -8.37
C SER A 158 -10.22 -7.02 -8.74
N VAL A 159 -10.38 -6.71 -10.03
CA VAL A 159 -10.63 -5.33 -10.50
C VAL A 159 -11.93 -4.79 -9.94
N GLN A 160 -13.02 -5.57 -9.95
CA GLN A 160 -14.32 -5.13 -9.43
C GLN A 160 -14.28 -4.91 -7.91
N ASP A 161 -13.68 -5.84 -7.17
CA ASP A 161 -13.58 -5.76 -5.72
C ASP A 161 -12.74 -4.53 -5.31
N PHE A 162 -11.59 -4.29 -5.96
CA PHE A 162 -10.80 -3.08 -5.72
C PHE A 162 -11.52 -1.80 -6.12
N ALA A 163 -12.21 -1.77 -7.24
CA ALA A 163 -12.98 -0.60 -7.67
C ALA A 163 -14.10 -0.26 -6.68
N HIS A 164 -14.74 -1.28 -6.10
CA HIS A 164 -15.74 -1.12 -5.04
C HIS A 164 -15.13 -0.44 -3.80
N GLU A 165 -14.04 -1.00 -3.26
CA GLU A 165 -13.36 -0.46 -2.08
C GLU A 165 -12.83 0.97 -2.32
N LEU A 166 -12.21 1.21 -3.48
CA LEU A 166 -11.77 2.55 -3.89
C LEU A 166 -12.92 3.56 -3.92
N SER A 167 -14.10 3.13 -4.41
CA SER A 167 -15.29 3.99 -4.46
C SER A 167 -15.82 4.33 -3.07
N LEU A 168 -15.84 3.37 -2.15
CA LEU A 168 -16.23 3.61 -0.75
C LEU A 168 -15.27 4.58 -0.06
N LEU A 169 -13.96 4.40 -0.24
CA LEU A 169 -12.93 5.29 0.32
C LEU A 169 -12.97 6.70 -0.29
N TYR A 170 -13.27 6.80 -1.57
CA TYR A 170 -13.47 8.08 -2.25
C TYR A 170 -14.65 8.85 -1.67
N GLN A 171 -15.77 8.19 -1.40
CA GLN A 171 -16.98 8.77 -0.85
C GLN A 171 -16.84 9.13 0.63
N ASN A 172 -16.07 8.35 1.39
CA ASN A 172 -15.91 8.54 2.83
C ASN A 172 -14.42 8.65 3.24
N ARG A 173 -13.86 9.86 3.08
CA ARG A 173 -12.46 10.17 3.43
C ARG A 173 -12.17 10.09 4.93
N ALA A 174 -13.18 10.17 5.80
CA ALA A 174 -13.00 10.03 7.24
C ALA A 174 -12.43 8.67 7.61
N VAL A 175 -12.84 7.59 6.91
CA VAL A 175 -12.29 6.24 7.11
C VAL A 175 -10.77 6.21 6.94
N LEU A 176 -10.23 6.93 5.95
CA LEU A 176 -8.78 7.00 5.74
C LEU A 176 -8.06 7.71 6.90
N ASN A 177 -8.68 8.74 7.47
CA ASN A 177 -8.12 9.48 8.59
C ASN A 177 -8.12 8.64 9.87
N ASP A 178 -9.18 7.86 10.09
CA ASP A 178 -9.30 6.93 11.22
C ASP A 178 -8.27 5.80 11.12
N ILE A 179 -8.08 5.22 9.92
CA ILE A 179 -7.04 4.22 9.66
C ILE A 179 -5.66 4.82 9.94
N SER A 180 -5.38 6.02 9.42
CA SER A 180 -4.11 6.71 9.63
C SER A 180 -3.80 6.91 11.11
N THR A 181 -4.78 7.31 11.92
CA THR A 181 -4.63 7.49 13.37
C THR A 181 -4.25 6.16 14.05
N ARG A 182 -5.00 5.09 13.78
CA ARG A 182 -4.70 3.74 14.31
C ARG A 182 -3.32 3.23 13.90
N MET A 183 -2.90 3.49 12.65
CA MET A 183 -1.57 3.11 12.18
C MET A 183 -0.48 3.80 12.98
N LEU A 184 -0.62 5.09 13.24
CA LEU A 184 0.38 5.88 13.99
C LEU A 184 0.47 5.45 15.46
N GLU A 185 -0.62 4.99 16.05
CA GLU A 185 -0.65 4.42 17.40
C GLU A 185 0.05 3.06 17.46
N LYS A 186 -0.30 2.14 16.55
CA LYS A 186 0.17 0.75 16.56
C LYS A 186 1.55 0.54 15.94
N ARG A 187 2.07 1.47 15.14
CA ARG A 187 3.34 1.28 14.41
C ARG A 187 4.52 0.92 15.30
N GLN A 188 4.51 1.35 16.58
CA GLN A 188 5.58 1.04 17.53
C GLN A 188 5.75 -0.48 17.77
N GLU A 189 4.70 -1.27 17.56
CA GLU A 189 4.74 -2.74 17.66
C GLU A 189 5.56 -3.39 16.53
N LEU A 190 5.76 -2.65 15.42
CA LEU A 190 6.49 -3.11 14.23
C LEU A 190 7.96 -2.64 14.20
N THR A 191 8.42 -1.90 15.20
CA THR A 191 9.81 -1.45 15.26
C THR A 191 10.78 -2.62 15.45
N TRP A 192 12.04 -2.42 15.05
CA TRP A 192 13.09 -3.40 15.28
C TRP A 192 13.25 -3.73 16.76
N GLU A 193 13.16 -2.73 17.64
CA GLU A 193 13.25 -2.88 19.10
C GLU A 193 12.09 -3.74 19.65
N ALA A 194 10.86 -3.48 19.21
CA ALA A 194 9.69 -4.26 19.64
C ALA A 194 9.81 -5.73 19.20
N LYS A 195 10.29 -5.97 17.99
CA LYS A 195 10.53 -7.33 17.46
C LYS A 195 11.65 -8.04 18.22
N ALA A 196 12.77 -7.36 18.47
CA ALA A 196 13.87 -7.94 19.26
C ALA A 196 13.39 -8.34 20.66
N LYS A 197 12.63 -7.49 21.34
CA LYS A 197 12.04 -7.81 22.65
C LYS A 197 11.10 -9.03 22.59
N LYS A 198 10.30 -9.12 21.54
CA LYS A 198 9.37 -10.27 21.33
C LYS A 198 10.15 -11.57 21.12
N LEU A 199 11.22 -11.55 20.33
CA LEU A 199 12.10 -12.69 20.08
C LEU A 199 12.79 -13.15 21.39
N VAL A 200 13.42 -12.22 22.13
CA VAL A 200 14.10 -12.53 23.39
C VAL A 200 13.13 -13.21 24.37
N ARG A 201 11.94 -12.64 24.57
CA ARG A 201 10.92 -13.23 25.44
C ARG A 201 10.57 -14.66 25.00
N HIS A 202 10.39 -14.90 23.71
CA HIS A 202 10.06 -16.21 23.19
C HIS A 202 11.18 -17.23 23.44
N TYR A 203 12.44 -16.84 23.26
CA TYR A 203 13.60 -17.70 23.60
C TYR A 203 13.67 -18.00 25.09
N GLU A 204 13.46 -17.01 25.97
CA GLU A 204 13.42 -17.22 27.42
C GLU A 204 12.30 -18.21 27.83
N GLU A 205 11.12 -18.14 27.20
CA GLU A 205 10.03 -19.08 27.45
C GLU A 205 10.36 -20.53 27.02
N ILE A 206 11.14 -20.69 25.96
CA ILE A 206 11.58 -22.01 25.47
C ILE A 206 12.64 -22.59 26.44
N LEU A 207 13.59 -21.77 26.89
CA LEU A 207 14.67 -22.21 27.76
C LEU A 207 14.24 -22.53 29.19
N LYS A 208 13.05 -22.06 29.64
CA LYS A 208 12.47 -22.38 30.96
C LYS A 208 11.72 -23.69 30.99
N LYS A 209 11.58 -24.37 29.85
CA LYS A 209 10.94 -25.69 29.71
C LYS A 209 11.95 -26.81 29.64
#